data_285cf5f2f06baa692ea5ad84c071a12b
#
_entry.id   285cf5f2f06baa692ea5ad84c071a12b
#
_cell.length_a   1.000
_cell.length_b   1.000
_cell.length_c   1.000
_cell.angle_alpha   90.00
_cell.angle_beta   90.00
_cell.angle_gamma   90.00
#
_symmetry.space_group_name_H-M   'P 1'
#
loop_
_entity.id
_entity.type
_entity.pdbx_description
1 polymer ?
#
loop_
_entity_poly.entity_id
_entity_poly.type
_entity_poly.pdbx_seq_one_letter_code
_entity_poly.pdbx_strand_id
1 'polypeptide(L)'
;MRKPSSKKNTKGAGHAERPATGSPAGVVIPPGVVAGPDSHLAKARDYCLKVLAGEIPACLYVRQACARQMKDLARAAANDPAFPYYFDEAAAGRACRFLEQLPHVKGPRRGELLCLELWQCFVVTTIFGWKRRENGRRRFRRAYLELPRGNGKSILLSGIGLLGLAADGEGGADIFSAATTTEQANITRGDADAMLTTRPALAKKLGLKRTAHAIFQPATNSTFKALSREAKNQEGKNVHFGLVDELHAHGTRETWDVVIMGAAKRTQSLVWAITTAGVDQAGICYEVRSTVVKMLDGASNEQLFGIIYTVDETDDWRAEASWVKANPNWHASIDQDVFRMDATEAMQTASKENNFKTKHLNIWCNADVAWMQMSTWDARRVRELEEADFDQEPCVLGLDLATKTDLAARAKLFFRDWPVGVDENAGDPKYQRHFYLFMKFWLPEGAIEASRNSQYAGWAKEGWIQTTPGNVMDFEAVKDTLRVDRTRHQVRECAFDKWQAQQLANEMGGEGMVMVEVAPNVLNFSAPMKELEALVLQDRLHHDGNPVMRWMISNVVCHRDAKDNIYPRKEKPENKIDGPVAAIMALARAMVAPRIASPYEERGILFL
;
A
#
# COMPACT_ATOMS: atom_id res chain seq x y z
N MET A 1 31.54 -61.05 6.59
CA MET A 1 32.85 -60.32 6.66
C MET A 1 32.64 -58.84 6.45
N ARG A 2 33.07 -58.07 7.44
CA ARG A 2 33.40 -56.63 7.48
C ARG A 2 32.51 -55.60 6.81
N LYS A 3 31.80 -54.79 7.67
CA LYS A 3 31.37 -53.40 7.43
C LYS A 3 32.57 -52.48 7.19
N PRO A 4 32.37 -51.33 6.54
CA PRO A 4 32.78 -50.11 7.25
C PRO A 4 31.70 -49.03 7.36
N SER A 5 31.84 -48.34 8.44
CA SER A 5 31.23 -47.19 9.06
C SER A 5 30.90 -46.01 8.14
N SER A 6 29.68 -45.44 8.26
CA SER A 6 29.30 -44.14 7.74
C SER A 6 29.43 -43.05 8.80
N LYS A 7 30.21 -42.06 8.52
CA LYS A 7 30.29 -40.80 9.28
C LYS A 7 29.05 -39.95 9.01
N LYS A 8 28.34 -39.56 10.07
CA LYS A 8 27.34 -38.51 10.06
C LYS A 8 28.04 -37.14 9.86
N ASN A 9 27.66 -36.42 8.81
CA ASN A 9 27.94 -35.02 8.69
C ASN A 9 26.63 -34.25 8.93
N THR A 10 26.54 -33.62 10.07
CA THR A 10 25.61 -32.55 10.39
C THR A 10 26.02 -31.29 9.61
N LYS A 11 25.21 -30.88 8.64
CA LYS A 11 25.31 -29.54 8.06
C LYS A 11 24.19 -28.69 8.63
N GLY A 12 24.60 -27.65 9.36
CA GLY A 12 23.75 -26.58 9.85
C GLY A 12 23.10 -25.82 8.70
N ALA A 13 21.84 -25.46 8.89
CA ALA A 13 21.11 -24.56 8.02
C ALA A 13 21.69 -23.14 8.18
N GLY A 14 22.51 -22.74 7.20
CA GLY A 14 22.95 -21.35 7.09
C GLY A 14 21.81 -20.51 6.56
N HIS A 15 21.47 -19.46 7.29
CA HIS A 15 20.66 -18.35 6.77
C HIS A 15 21.36 -17.81 5.51
N ALA A 16 20.66 -17.85 4.38
CA ALA A 16 21.08 -17.17 3.16
C ALA A 16 20.90 -15.66 3.37
N GLU A 17 21.97 -14.97 3.71
CA GLU A 17 22.08 -13.53 3.53
C GLU A 17 21.82 -13.19 2.06
N ARG A 18 20.82 -12.35 1.79
CA ARG A 18 20.66 -11.73 0.46
C ARG A 18 21.92 -10.92 0.17
N PRO A 19 22.56 -11.08 -0.99
CA PRO A 19 23.75 -10.30 -1.32
C PRO A 19 23.40 -8.81 -1.37
N ALA A 20 24.23 -8.02 -0.72
CA ALA A 20 24.25 -6.57 -0.82
C ALA A 20 24.33 -6.14 -2.30
N THR A 21 23.63 -5.06 -2.60
CA THR A 21 23.55 -4.37 -3.88
C THR A 21 24.88 -4.27 -4.61
N GLY A 22 25.14 -5.24 -5.50
CA GLY A 22 26.14 -5.09 -6.53
C GLY A 22 25.59 -4.16 -7.62
N SER A 23 26.34 -3.12 -7.98
CA SER A 23 26.07 -2.34 -9.19
C SER A 23 25.83 -3.28 -10.36
N PRO A 24 24.77 -3.10 -11.16
CA PRO A 24 24.56 -3.94 -12.33
C PRO A 24 25.75 -3.76 -13.29
N ALA A 25 26.40 -4.88 -13.59
CA ALA A 25 27.51 -4.93 -14.55
C ALA A 25 27.11 -4.24 -15.85
N GLY A 26 28.02 -3.42 -16.37
CA GLY A 26 27.95 -2.52 -17.51
C GLY A 26 26.85 -2.81 -18.53
N VAL A 27 25.83 -1.95 -18.57
CA VAL A 27 24.84 -1.89 -19.65
C VAL A 27 25.61 -1.41 -20.90
N VAL A 28 25.91 -2.32 -21.81
CA VAL A 28 26.48 -2.00 -23.12
C VAL A 28 25.45 -1.24 -23.93
N ILE A 29 25.71 0.04 -24.18
CA ILE A 29 24.84 0.93 -24.95
C ILE A 29 25.07 0.63 -26.43
N PRO A 30 24.03 0.24 -27.22
CA PRO A 30 24.22 0.04 -28.66
C PRO A 30 24.57 1.36 -29.35
N PRO A 31 25.59 1.43 -30.19
CA PRO A 31 25.82 2.58 -31.06
C PRO A 31 24.75 2.60 -32.16
N GLY A 32 24.08 3.72 -32.36
CA GLY A 32 23.28 3.90 -33.57
C GLY A 32 21.96 4.62 -33.51
N VAL A 33 21.70 5.52 -32.53
CA VAL A 33 20.59 6.48 -32.62
C VAL A 33 21.10 7.86 -32.24
N VAL A 34 21.49 8.65 -33.21
CA VAL A 34 21.84 10.06 -33.02
C VAL A 34 20.56 10.87 -33.16
N ALA A 35 19.71 10.84 -32.11
CA ALA A 35 18.70 11.89 -31.93
C ALA A 35 19.46 13.19 -31.57
N GLY A 36 19.09 14.31 -32.17
CA GLY A 36 19.65 15.61 -31.75
C GLY A 36 19.50 15.83 -30.25
N PRO A 37 20.39 16.55 -29.57
CA PRO A 37 20.47 16.67 -28.12
C PRO A 37 19.19 17.17 -27.46
N ASP A 38 18.32 17.85 -28.19
CA ASP A 38 17.03 18.41 -27.67
C ASP A 38 15.80 17.57 -28.06
N SER A 39 15.98 16.38 -28.61
CA SER A 39 14.83 15.53 -28.97
C SER A 39 14.21 14.87 -27.73
N HIS A 40 12.90 14.61 -27.79
CA HIS A 40 12.18 13.88 -26.71
C HIS A 40 12.76 12.47 -26.47
N LEU A 41 13.33 11.88 -27.52
CA LEU A 41 14.01 10.58 -27.43
C LEU A 41 15.33 10.69 -26.68
N ALA A 42 16.09 11.77 -26.93
CA ALA A 42 17.30 12.04 -26.17
C ALA A 42 16.98 12.30 -24.68
N LYS A 43 15.94 13.10 -24.39
CA LYS A 43 15.45 13.34 -23.03
C LYS A 43 15.04 12.04 -22.32
N ALA A 44 14.28 11.17 -23.01
CA ALA A 44 13.84 9.88 -22.45
C ALA A 44 15.02 8.94 -22.17
N ARG A 45 16.01 8.91 -23.07
CA ARG A 45 17.24 8.12 -22.91
C ARG A 45 18.09 8.66 -21.76
N ASP A 46 18.29 9.98 -21.71
CA ASP A 46 19.03 10.67 -20.65
C ASP A 46 18.41 10.37 -19.27
N TYR A 47 17.08 10.41 -19.18
CA TYR A 47 16.37 10.03 -17.98
C TYR A 47 16.73 8.60 -17.52
N CYS A 48 16.61 7.62 -18.42
CA CYS A 48 16.94 6.24 -18.10
C CYS A 48 18.40 6.09 -17.62
N LEU A 49 19.34 6.72 -18.31
CA LEU A 49 20.76 6.63 -17.98
C LEU A 49 21.06 7.26 -16.62
N LYS A 50 20.53 8.45 -16.35
CA LYS A 50 20.72 9.16 -15.07
C LYS A 50 20.07 8.42 -13.90
N VAL A 51 18.89 7.83 -14.10
CA VAL A 51 18.23 6.97 -13.08
C VAL A 51 19.07 5.74 -12.78
N LEU A 52 19.59 5.06 -13.81
CA LEU A 52 20.40 3.85 -13.64
C LEU A 52 21.80 4.14 -13.07
N ALA A 53 22.35 5.33 -13.35
CA ALA A 53 23.59 5.81 -12.77
C ALA A 53 23.44 6.33 -11.33
N GLY A 54 22.19 6.53 -10.85
CA GLY A 54 21.89 7.10 -9.53
C GLY A 54 22.02 8.62 -9.46
N GLU A 55 22.17 9.32 -10.59
CA GLU A 55 22.21 10.78 -10.68
C GLU A 55 20.83 11.41 -10.44
N ILE A 56 19.77 10.73 -10.85
CA ILE A 56 18.39 11.06 -10.50
C ILE A 56 17.94 10.11 -9.40
N PRO A 57 17.58 10.62 -8.20
CA PRO A 57 17.04 9.80 -7.12
C PRO A 57 15.78 9.07 -7.59
N ALA A 58 15.76 7.75 -7.47
CA ALA A 58 14.66 6.93 -7.95
C ALA A 58 14.51 5.66 -7.12
N CYS A 59 13.26 5.27 -6.84
CA CYS A 59 12.95 4.02 -6.15
C CYS A 59 13.22 2.80 -7.03
N LEU A 60 13.20 1.61 -6.43
CA LEU A 60 13.44 0.34 -7.12
C LEU A 60 12.59 0.18 -8.39
N TYR A 61 11.30 0.48 -8.30
CA TYR A 61 10.36 0.28 -9.42
C TYR A 61 10.65 1.20 -10.62
N VAL A 62 11.09 2.44 -10.38
CA VAL A 62 11.50 3.36 -11.45
C VAL A 62 12.80 2.86 -12.10
N ARG A 63 13.78 2.42 -11.30
CA ARG A 63 15.04 1.82 -11.84
C ARG A 63 14.75 0.58 -12.68
N GLN A 64 13.84 -0.29 -12.22
CA GLN A 64 13.44 -1.49 -12.99
C GLN A 64 12.72 -1.15 -14.30
N ALA A 65 11.84 -0.13 -14.30
CA ALA A 65 11.17 0.33 -15.53
C ALA A 65 12.18 0.89 -16.55
N CYS A 66 13.15 1.70 -16.11
CA CYS A 66 14.23 2.20 -16.96
C CYS A 66 15.13 1.06 -17.47
N ALA A 67 15.52 0.12 -16.61
CA ALA A 67 16.32 -1.04 -16.99
C ALA A 67 15.60 -1.91 -18.03
N ARG A 68 14.29 -2.15 -17.88
CA ARG A 68 13.48 -2.87 -18.87
C ARG A 68 13.50 -2.18 -20.22
N GLN A 69 13.30 -0.86 -20.27
CA GLN A 69 13.34 -0.10 -21.52
C GLN A 69 14.70 -0.22 -22.20
N MET A 70 15.79 -0.08 -21.46
CA MET A 70 17.15 -0.18 -22.03
C MET A 70 17.45 -1.59 -22.54
N LYS A 71 17.03 -2.62 -21.80
CA LYS A 71 17.10 -4.02 -22.22
C LYS A 71 16.32 -4.28 -23.52
N ASP A 72 15.10 -3.77 -23.60
CA ASP A 72 14.23 -3.95 -24.75
C ASP A 72 14.79 -3.23 -25.99
N LEU A 73 15.35 -2.02 -25.83
CA LEU A 73 16.06 -1.32 -26.93
C LEU A 73 17.27 -2.11 -27.42
N ALA A 74 18.05 -2.70 -26.52
CA ALA A 74 19.21 -3.54 -26.90
C ALA A 74 18.75 -4.80 -27.66
N ARG A 75 17.66 -5.47 -27.21
CA ARG A 75 17.09 -6.64 -27.91
C ARG A 75 16.58 -6.28 -29.30
N ALA A 76 15.92 -5.13 -29.45
CA ALA A 76 15.42 -4.67 -30.75
C ALA A 76 16.56 -4.34 -31.70
N ALA A 77 17.63 -3.68 -31.21
CA ALA A 77 18.82 -3.35 -32.00
C ALA A 77 19.62 -4.60 -32.45
N ALA A 78 19.66 -5.64 -31.59
CA ALA A 78 20.27 -6.93 -31.90
C ALA A 78 19.39 -7.81 -32.80
N ASN A 79 18.19 -7.37 -33.20
CA ASN A 79 17.21 -8.15 -33.94
C ASN A 79 16.92 -9.53 -33.28
N ASP A 80 16.81 -9.58 -31.93
CA ASP A 80 16.55 -10.79 -31.18
C ASP A 80 15.29 -11.49 -31.74
N PRO A 81 15.39 -12.74 -32.26
CA PRO A 81 14.22 -13.46 -32.80
C PRO A 81 13.12 -13.72 -31.78
N ALA A 82 13.48 -13.81 -30.49
CA ALA A 82 12.54 -13.98 -29.40
C ALA A 82 11.85 -12.67 -28.95
N PHE A 83 12.18 -11.55 -29.62
CA PHE A 83 11.63 -10.24 -29.34
C PHE A 83 10.89 -9.64 -30.55
N PRO A 84 9.59 -9.91 -30.71
CA PRO A 84 8.85 -9.56 -31.93
C PRO A 84 8.43 -8.08 -31.98
N TYR A 85 9.21 -7.19 -31.37
CA TYR A 85 8.95 -5.76 -31.31
C TYR A 85 10.08 -4.94 -31.92
N TYR A 86 9.73 -3.73 -32.37
CA TYR A 86 10.67 -2.69 -32.77
C TYR A 86 10.26 -1.35 -32.19
N PHE A 87 11.21 -0.44 -32.09
CA PHE A 87 10.96 0.90 -31.56
C PHE A 87 10.81 1.90 -32.72
N ASP A 88 9.61 2.46 -32.88
CA ASP A 88 9.29 3.50 -33.87
C ASP A 88 9.53 4.88 -33.25
N GLU A 89 10.71 5.42 -33.48
CA GLU A 89 11.15 6.73 -33.00
C GLU A 89 10.26 7.86 -33.51
N ALA A 90 9.78 7.77 -34.73
CA ALA A 90 8.91 8.77 -35.34
C ALA A 90 7.55 8.81 -34.61
N ALA A 91 6.99 7.65 -34.30
CA ALA A 91 5.74 7.56 -33.55
C ALA A 91 5.91 8.08 -32.09
N ALA A 92 7.01 7.70 -31.43
CA ALA A 92 7.35 8.18 -30.09
C ALA A 92 7.48 9.70 -30.05
N GLY A 93 8.26 10.27 -30.95
CA GLY A 93 8.45 11.72 -31.06
C GLY A 93 7.17 12.48 -31.46
N ARG A 94 6.31 11.90 -32.31
CA ARG A 94 5.01 12.50 -32.65
C ARG A 94 4.11 12.65 -31.44
N ALA A 95 4.05 11.63 -30.57
CA ALA A 95 3.22 11.69 -29.36
C ALA A 95 3.66 12.83 -28.42
N CYS A 96 4.95 12.94 -28.15
CA CYS A 96 5.48 14.04 -27.33
C CYS A 96 5.23 15.41 -27.96
N ARG A 97 5.54 15.59 -29.24
CA ARG A 97 5.28 16.87 -29.95
C ARG A 97 3.81 17.24 -29.98
N PHE A 98 2.89 16.27 -30.02
CA PHE A 98 1.47 16.55 -29.93
C PHE A 98 1.12 17.11 -28.55
N LEU A 99 1.59 16.49 -27.48
CA LEU A 99 1.33 16.93 -26.11
C LEU A 99 1.88 18.36 -25.87
N GLU A 100 3.05 18.66 -26.36
CA GLU A 100 3.65 19.99 -26.23
C GLU A 100 2.98 21.10 -27.07
N GLN A 101 1.99 20.77 -27.91
CA GLN A 101 1.09 21.75 -28.51
C GLN A 101 -0.08 22.16 -27.62
N LEU A 102 -0.30 21.44 -26.54
CA LEU A 102 -1.39 21.68 -25.61
C LEU A 102 -0.96 22.66 -24.52
N PRO A 103 -1.87 23.50 -24.03
CA PRO A 103 -1.55 24.47 -22.98
C PRO A 103 -1.82 23.93 -21.59
N HIS A 104 -1.18 24.51 -20.59
CA HIS A 104 -1.64 24.44 -19.21
C HIS A 104 -3.00 25.14 -19.07
N VAL A 105 -3.92 24.52 -18.32
CA VAL A 105 -5.31 25.03 -18.18
C VAL A 105 -5.60 25.61 -16.79
N LYS A 106 -4.73 25.33 -15.81
CA LYS A 106 -4.86 25.75 -14.40
C LYS A 106 -3.53 26.26 -13.86
N GLY A 107 -3.59 26.98 -12.76
CA GLY A 107 -2.43 27.47 -12.01
C GLY A 107 -1.68 28.61 -12.68
N PRO A 108 -0.49 28.96 -12.16
CA PRO A 108 0.29 30.11 -12.63
C PRO A 108 0.71 30.03 -14.10
N ARG A 109 0.90 28.81 -14.62
CA ARG A 109 1.34 28.53 -16.01
C ARG A 109 0.17 28.47 -17.01
N ARG A 110 -1.06 28.84 -16.61
CA ARG A 110 -2.23 28.78 -17.49
C ARG A 110 -1.99 29.53 -18.80
N GLY A 111 -2.20 28.84 -19.92
CA GLY A 111 -2.01 29.37 -21.27
C GLY A 111 -0.62 29.08 -21.86
N GLU A 112 0.39 28.79 -21.05
CA GLU A 112 1.69 28.34 -21.52
C GLU A 112 1.58 26.94 -22.12
N LEU A 113 2.40 26.66 -23.14
CA LEU A 113 2.49 25.32 -23.69
C LEU A 113 3.11 24.33 -22.70
N LEU A 114 2.66 23.09 -22.77
CA LEU A 114 3.28 22.01 -22.03
C LEU A 114 4.74 21.85 -22.50
N CYS A 115 5.64 21.72 -21.52
CA CYS A 115 6.99 21.27 -21.74
C CYS A 115 7.15 19.96 -20.98
N LEU A 116 7.39 18.86 -21.70
CA LEU A 116 7.46 17.56 -21.07
C LEU A 116 8.77 17.41 -20.29
N GLU A 117 8.64 17.05 -19.03
CA GLU A 117 9.76 16.66 -18.16
C GLU A 117 10.43 15.37 -18.66
N LEU A 118 11.65 15.12 -18.24
CA LEU A 118 12.43 13.94 -18.67
C LEU A 118 11.67 12.63 -18.46
N TRP A 119 11.05 12.47 -17.30
CA TRP A 119 10.27 11.29 -16.96
C TRP A 119 8.99 11.15 -17.81
N GLN A 120 8.35 12.26 -18.16
CA GLN A 120 7.18 12.27 -19.05
C GLN A 120 7.59 11.87 -20.47
N CYS A 121 8.72 12.39 -20.97
CA CYS A 121 9.30 11.96 -22.24
C CYS A 121 9.56 10.45 -22.22
N PHE A 122 10.14 9.91 -21.13
CA PHE A 122 10.36 8.47 -20.98
C PHE A 122 9.06 7.66 -21.07
N VAL A 123 8.04 8.04 -20.29
CA VAL A 123 6.75 7.33 -20.26
C VAL A 123 6.05 7.37 -21.62
N VAL A 124 5.94 8.56 -22.21
CA VAL A 124 5.22 8.75 -23.49
C VAL A 124 5.93 8.08 -24.65
N THR A 125 7.25 8.27 -24.78
CA THR A 125 8.01 7.64 -25.87
C THR A 125 8.00 6.12 -25.77
N THR A 126 8.07 5.56 -24.56
CA THR A 126 8.02 4.10 -24.35
C THR A 126 6.66 3.54 -24.77
N ILE A 127 5.55 4.13 -24.32
CA ILE A 127 4.21 3.61 -24.61
C ILE A 127 3.87 3.71 -26.10
N PHE A 128 4.22 4.82 -26.76
CA PHE A 128 3.82 5.06 -28.14
C PHE A 128 4.86 4.61 -29.18
N GLY A 129 6.13 4.43 -28.78
CA GLY A 129 7.21 4.03 -29.69
C GLY A 129 7.26 2.52 -29.95
N TRP A 130 6.92 1.66 -29.00
CA TRP A 130 7.00 0.23 -29.21
C TRP A 130 5.88 -0.33 -30.08
N LYS A 131 6.27 -1.03 -31.17
CA LYS A 131 5.38 -1.64 -32.16
C LYS A 131 5.72 -3.12 -32.37
N ARG A 132 4.72 -3.90 -32.76
CA ARG A 132 4.87 -5.30 -33.17
C ARG A 132 5.43 -5.38 -34.58
N ARG A 133 6.46 -6.18 -34.82
CA ARG A 133 7.05 -6.37 -36.15
C ARG A 133 6.08 -6.93 -37.17
N GLU A 134 5.20 -7.84 -36.73
CA GLU A 134 4.21 -8.52 -37.55
C GLU A 134 3.22 -7.57 -38.24
N ASN A 135 2.74 -6.53 -37.54
CA ASN A 135 1.60 -5.74 -38.03
C ASN A 135 1.68 -4.24 -37.73
N GLY A 136 2.79 -3.75 -37.16
CA GLY A 136 2.98 -2.33 -36.81
C GLY A 136 2.09 -1.79 -35.68
N ARG A 137 1.33 -2.66 -35.05
CA ARG A 137 0.41 -2.25 -33.96
C ARG A 137 1.17 -2.00 -32.67
N ARG A 138 0.55 -1.24 -31.77
CA ARG A 138 1.09 -0.92 -30.46
C ARG A 138 1.40 -2.18 -29.65
N ARG A 139 2.61 -2.23 -29.01
CA ARG A 139 2.98 -3.28 -28.06
C ARG A 139 2.17 -3.15 -26.78
N PHE A 140 2.20 -1.95 -26.15
CA PHE A 140 1.58 -1.70 -24.87
C PHE A 140 0.09 -1.37 -25.04
N ARG A 141 -0.77 -2.27 -24.57
CA ARG A 141 -2.22 -2.10 -24.55
C ARG A 141 -2.76 -1.70 -23.19
N ARG A 142 -1.92 -1.80 -22.15
CA ARG A 142 -2.20 -1.37 -20.80
C ARG A 142 -1.03 -0.54 -20.27
N ALA A 143 -1.33 0.55 -19.60
CA ALA A 143 -0.36 1.40 -18.92
C ALA A 143 -0.83 1.67 -17.49
N TYR A 144 0.09 1.56 -16.55
CA TYR A 144 -0.14 1.88 -15.14
C TYR A 144 0.91 2.87 -14.68
N LEU A 145 0.46 4.01 -14.20
CA LEU A 145 1.30 5.10 -13.73
C LEU A 145 0.87 5.49 -12.31
N GLU A 146 1.71 5.20 -11.33
CA GLU A 146 1.45 5.49 -9.92
C GLU A 146 2.44 6.53 -9.43
N LEU A 147 1.95 7.71 -9.03
CA LEU A 147 2.78 8.82 -8.56
C LEU A 147 2.01 9.76 -7.64
N PRO A 148 2.71 10.49 -6.73
CA PRO A 148 2.09 11.37 -5.76
C PRO A 148 1.27 12.51 -6.37
N ARG A 149 0.51 13.22 -5.54
CA ARG A 149 -0.17 14.46 -5.93
C ARG A 149 0.82 15.52 -6.36
N GLY A 150 0.37 16.48 -7.15
CA GLY A 150 1.21 17.61 -7.61
C GLY A 150 2.11 17.29 -8.81
N ASN A 151 2.22 16.03 -9.24
CA ASN A 151 3.12 15.62 -10.32
C ASN A 151 2.48 15.65 -11.74
N GLY A 152 1.42 16.42 -11.96
CA GLY A 152 0.88 16.66 -13.30
C GLY A 152 0.09 15.50 -13.93
N LYS A 153 -0.47 14.59 -13.11
CA LYS A 153 -1.24 13.40 -13.56
C LYS A 153 -2.37 13.76 -14.53
N SER A 154 -3.31 14.59 -14.09
CA SER A 154 -4.55 14.85 -14.82
C SER A 154 -4.31 15.60 -16.13
N ILE A 155 -3.36 16.53 -16.16
CA ILE A 155 -3.03 17.28 -17.39
C ILE A 155 -2.40 16.35 -18.44
N LEU A 156 -1.52 15.43 -18.03
CA LEU A 156 -0.94 14.43 -18.92
C LEU A 156 -2.04 13.51 -19.48
N LEU A 157 -2.93 13.01 -18.61
CA LEU A 157 -4.00 12.10 -19.01
C LEU A 157 -4.99 12.78 -19.98
N SER A 158 -5.31 14.06 -19.75
CA SER A 158 -6.16 14.85 -20.65
C SER A 158 -5.52 15.02 -22.04
N GLY A 159 -4.23 15.28 -22.09
CA GLY A 159 -3.48 15.37 -23.34
C GLY A 159 -3.44 14.03 -24.09
N ILE A 160 -3.25 12.92 -23.38
CA ILE A 160 -3.31 11.56 -23.96
C ILE A 160 -4.69 11.27 -24.54
N GLY A 161 -5.76 11.75 -23.88
CA GLY A 161 -7.13 11.65 -24.41
C GLY A 161 -7.30 12.36 -25.75
N LEU A 162 -6.79 13.58 -25.87
CA LEU A 162 -6.80 14.32 -27.13
C LEU A 162 -5.92 13.68 -28.21
N LEU A 163 -4.77 13.12 -27.84
CA LEU A 163 -3.91 12.37 -28.74
C LEU A 163 -4.64 11.16 -29.31
N GLY A 164 -5.29 10.36 -28.47
CA GLY A 164 -6.06 9.20 -28.90
C GLY A 164 -7.25 9.56 -29.78
N LEU A 165 -7.89 10.73 -29.52
CA LEU A 165 -9.02 11.23 -30.30
C LEU A 165 -8.61 11.69 -31.71
N ALA A 166 -7.48 12.41 -31.82
CA ALA A 166 -7.18 13.19 -33.02
C ALA A 166 -5.89 12.82 -33.75
N ALA A 167 -4.98 12.06 -33.14
CA ALA A 167 -3.64 11.86 -33.66
C ALA A 167 -3.13 10.41 -33.64
N ASP A 168 -3.92 9.46 -33.14
CA ASP A 168 -3.53 8.03 -33.09
C ASP A 168 -3.91 7.25 -34.39
N GLY A 169 -4.65 7.88 -35.29
CA GLY A 169 -4.96 7.33 -36.61
C GLY A 169 -6.08 6.27 -36.63
N GLU A 170 -6.89 6.18 -35.57
CA GLU A 170 -7.98 5.20 -35.48
C GLU A 170 -9.32 5.83 -35.88
N GLY A 171 -10.07 5.15 -36.78
CA GLY A 171 -11.41 5.58 -37.16
C GLY A 171 -12.47 5.15 -36.13
N GLY A 172 -13.46 6.02 -35.88
CA GLY A 172 -14.52 5.76 -34.90
C GLY A 172 -13.95 5.51 -33.50
N ALA A 173 -12.89 6.25 -33.10
CA ALA A 173 -12.23 6.07 -31.83
C ALA A 173 -13.12 6.58 -30.69
N ASP A 174 -13.52 5.70 -29.77
CA ASP A 174 -14.17 6.07 -28.55
C ASP A 174 -13.14 6.18 -27.41
N ILE A 175 -12.98 7.40 -26.91
CA ILE A 175 -12.12 7.73 -25.78
C ILE A 175 -13.00 7.94 -24.55
N PHE A 176 -12.70 7.25 -23.46
CA PHE A 176 -13.44 7.40 -22.21
C PHE A 176 -12.51 7.78 -21.07
N SER A 177 -12.83 8.87 -20.35
CA SER A 177 -12.30 9.10 -19.03
C SER A 177 -13.20 8.46 -17.99
N ALA A 178 -12.63 7.73 -17.05
CA ALA A 178 -13.32 7.02 -15.99
C ALA A 178 -12.73 7.38 -14.63
N ALA A 179 -13.58 7.58 -13.63
CA ALA A 179 -13.23 7.80 -12.23
C ALA A 179 -14.35 7.29 -11.32
N THR A 180 -14.23 7.44 -10.02
CA THR A 180 -15.23 6.97 -9.04
C THR A 180 -16.58 7.67 -9.17
N THR A 181 -16.58 8.94 -9.58
CA THR A 181 -17.81 9.70 -9.87
C THR A 181 -17.77 10.27 -11.28
N THR A 182 -18.94 10.54 -11.86
CA THR A 182 -19.04 11.20 -13.16
C THR A 182 -18.40 12.60 -13.15
N GLU A 183 -18.48 13.30 -12.03
CA GLU A 183 -17.85 14.63 -11.85
C GLU A 183 -16.32 14.52 -11.94
N GLN A 184 -15.71 13.56 -11.24
CA GLN A 184 -14.28 13.30 -11.33
C GLN A 184 -13.84 12.85 -12.73
N ALA A 185 -14.61 11.95 -13.37
CA ALA A 185 -14.35 11.54 -14.75
C ALA A 185 -14.41 12.74 -15.73
N ASN A 186 -15.30 13.71 -15.45
CA ASN A 186 -15.40 14.95 -16.23
C ASN A 186 -14.21 15.90 -16.03
N ILE A 187 -13.40 15.77 -14.97
CA ILE A 187 -12.21 16.62 -14.79
C ILE A 187 -11.24 16.40 -15.95
N THR A 188 -10.88 15.15 -16.25
CA THR A 188 -9.97 14.81 -17.35
C THR A 188 -10.49 15.27 -18.71
N ARG A 189 -11.76 15.03 -19.00
CA ARG A 189 -12.40 15.51 -20.24
C ARG A 189 -12.51 17.04 -20.25
N GLY A 190 -12.85 17.65 -19.12
CA GLY A 190 -12.99 19.10 -18.98
C GLY A 190 -11.67 19.85 -19.15
N ASP A 191 -10.57 19.32 -18.62
CA ASP A 191 -9.24 19.86 -18.84
C ASP A 191 -8.84 19.75 -20.33
N ALA A 192 -9.17 18.64 -21.01
CA ALA A 192 -9.00 18.50 -22.45
C ALA A 192 -9.83 19.53 -23.24
N ASP A 193 -11.08 19.78 -22.82
CA ASP A 193 -11.94 20.83 -23.42
C ASP A 193 -11.36 22.23 -23.21
N ALA A 194 -10.85 22.50 -22.00
CA ALA A 194 -10.21 23.78 -21.67
C ALA A 194 -8.91 24.01 -22.48
N MET A 195 -8.12 22.95 -22.74
CA MET A 195 -6.96 23.03 -23.65
C MET A 195 -7.35 23.49 -25.05
N LEU A 196 -8.44 22.94 -25.59
CA LEU A 196 -8.94 23.32 -26.90
C LEU A 196 -9.58 24.72 -26.91
N THR A 197 -10.20 25.12 -25.79
CA THR A 197 -10.75 26.49 -25.61
C THR A 197 -9.63 27.53 -25.60
N THR A 198 -8.54 27.23 -24.95
CA THR A 198 -7.35 28.10 -24.88
C THR A 198 -6.60 28.17 -26.22
N ARG A 199 -6.71 27.14 -27.04
CA ARG A 199 -6.03 27.02 -28.35
C ARG A 199 -7.03 26.72 -29.50
N PRO A 200 -7.94 27.67 -29.84
CA PRO A 200 -8.97 27.43 -30.85
C PRO A 200 -8.40 27.14 -32.26
N ALA A 201 -7.23 27.69 -32.61
CA ALA A 201 -6.55 27.39 -33.87
C ALA A 201 -6.12 25.92 -33.95
N LEU A 202 -5.67 25.31 -32.83
CA LEU A 202 -5.36 23.90 -32.76
C LEU A 202 -6.62 23.04 -32.89
N ALA A 203 -7.70 23.40 -32.18
CA ALA A 203 -8.98 22.71 -32.30
C ALA A 203 -9.48 22.67 -33.75
N LYS A 204 -9.40 23.83 -34.47
CA LYS A 204 -9.75 23.95 -35.89
C LYS A 204 -8.84 23.08 -36.78
N LYS A 205 -7.52 23.13 -36.56
CA LYS A 205 -6.54 22.32 -37.31
C LYS A 205 -6.79 20.82 -37.16
N LEU A 206 -7.18 20.38 -35.95
CA LEU A 206 -7.50 18.96 -35.68
C LEU A 206 -8.93 18.58 -36.08
N GLY A 207 -9.76 19.52 -36.56
CA GLY A 207 -11.15 19.29 -36.91
C GLY A 207 -12.05 18.90 -35.74
N LEU A 208 -11.68 19.32 -34.52
CA LEU A 208 -12.40 18.99 -33.30
C LEU A 208 -13.55 19.93 -33.04
N LYS A 209 -14.72 19.35 -32.69
CA LYS A 209 -15.91 20.06 -32.20
C LYS A 209 -16.18 19.67 -30.75
N ARG A 210 -16.90 20.53 -30.04
CA ARG A 210 -17.14 20.40 -28.60
C ARG A 210 -18.61 20.59 -28.26
N THR A 211 -19.09 19.83 -27.30
CA THR A 211 -20.38 19.99 -26.64
C THR A 211 -20.20 19.98 -25.14
N ALA A 212 -21.25 20.23 -24.37
CA ALA A 212 -21.21 20.14 -22.91
C ALA A 212 -20.73 18.76 -22.40
N HIS A 213 -20.96 17.69 -23.17
CA HIS A 213 -20.72 16.32 -22.72
C HIS A 213 -19.64 15.57 -23.49
N ALA A 214 -19.16 16.10 -24.62
CA ALA A 214 -18.23 15.39 -25.49
C ALA A 214 -17.34 16.34 -26.29
N ILE A 215 -16.12 15.87 -26.58
CA ILE A 215 -15.27 16.38 -27.66
C ILE A 215 -15.35 15.34 -28.76
N PHE A 216 -15.51 15.75 -30.03
CA PHE A 216 -15.64 14.82 -31.12
C PHE A 216 -14.98 15.31 -32.41
N GLN A 217 -14.57 14.36 -33.23
CA GLN A 217 -13.99 14.59 -34.55
C GLN A 217 -14.95 14.06 -35.62
N PRO A 218 -15.69 14.95 -36.31
CA PRO A 218 -16.70 14.49 -37.30
C PRO A 218 -16.10 13.68 -38.45
N ALA A 219 -14.89 14.04 -38.89
CA ALA A 219 -14.25 13.39 -40.04
C ALA A 219 -13.99 11.89 -39.83
N THR A 220 -13.74 11.47 -38.60
CA THR A 220 -13.44 10.06 -38.24
C THR A 220 -14.56 9.42 -37.44
N ASN A 221 -15.62 10.16 -37.10
CA ASN A 221 -16.67 9.75 -36.17
C ASN A 221 -16.14 9.31 -34.79
N SER A 222 -15.11 10.00 -34.31
CA SER A 222 -14.44 9.69 -33.03
C SER A 222 -14.95 10.59 -31.92
N THR A 223 -15.00 10.07 -30.68
CA THR A 223 -15.56 10.80 -29.51
C THR A 223 -14.68 10.66 -28.27
N PHE A 224 -14.64 11.73 -27.45
CA PHE A 224 -14.08 11.71 -26.09
C PHE A 224 -15.15 12.13 -25.08
N LYS A 225 -15.50 11.21 -24.18
CA LYS A 225 -16.59 11.37 -23.19
C LYS A 225 -16.13 10.91 -21.80
N ALA A 226 -16.75 11.46 -20.76
CA ALA A 226 -16.67 10.87 -19.43
C ALA A 226 -17.59 9.63 -19.34
N LEU A 227 -17.13 8.60 -18.64
CA LEU A 227 -17.90 7.41 -18.34
C LEU A 227 -18.83 7.72 -17.15
N SER A 228 -20.16 7.54 -17.31
CA SER A 228 -21.11 7.75 -16.23
C SER A 228 -21.17 6.55 -15.29
N ARG A 229 -21.57 6.78 -14.03
CA ARG A 229 -21.72 5.74 -13.00
C ARG A 229 -22.85 4.74 -13.32
N GLU A 230 -23.83 5.12 -14.15
CA GLU A 230 -24.90 4.24 -14.63
C GLU A 230 -24.42 3.20 -15.65
N ALA A 231 -23.12 3.08 -15.79
CA ALA A 231 -22.45 2.15 -16.70
C ALA A 231 -22.72 0.66 -16.42
N LYS A 232 -23.48 0.30 -15.38
CA LYS A 232 -23.92 -1.09 -15.13
C LYS A 232 -24.59 -1.77 -16.33
N ASN A 233 -25.15 -0.98 -17.27
CA ASN A 233 -25.77 -1.46 -18.50
C ASN A 233 -24.94 -1.18 -19.76
N GLN A 234 -23.63 -0.92 -19.65
CA GLN A 234 -22.80 -0.51 -20.79
C GLN A 234 -21.94 -1.65 -21.34
N GLU A 235 -22.41 -2.87 -21.28
CA GLU A 235 -21.90 -3.95 -22.11
C GLU A 235 -22.06 -3.55 -23.58
N GLY A 236 -20.98 -3.56 -24.35
CA GLY A 236 -21.04 -3.19 -25.77
C GLY A 236 -20.14 -2.03 -26.21
N LYS A 237 -19.53 -1.29 -25.28
CA LYS A 237 -18.59 -0.21 -25.65
C LYS A 237 -17.40 -0.72 -26.45
N ASN A 238 -16.94 0.13 -27.38
CA ASN A 238 -15.81 -0.15 -28.26
C ASN A 238 -14.67 0.84 -27.94
N VAL A 239 -14.03 0.62 -26.79
CA VAL A 239 -13.05 1.54 -26.20
C VAL A 239 -11.76 1.54 -27.00
N HIS A 240 -11.37 2.71 -27.54
CA HIS A 240 -10.04 2.90 -28.10
C HIS A 240 -9.03 3.31 -27.01
N PHE A 241 -9.30 4.42 -26.30
CA PHE A 241 -8.53 4.76 -25.09
C PHE A 241 -9.46 4.78 -23.89
N GLY A 242 -9.11 4.01 -22.87
CA GLY A 242 -9.72 4.03 -21.54
C GLY A 242 -8.79 4.70 -20.55
N LEU A 243 -9.15 5.90 -20.12
CA LEU A 243 -8.34 6.73 -19.22
C LEU A 243 -8.93 6.65 -17.82
N VAL A 244 -8.33 5.84 -16.96
CA VAL A 244 -8.84 5.61 -15.59
C VAL A 244 -8.01 6.47 -14.61
N ASP A 245 -8.66 7.51 -14.10
CA ASP A 245 -8.06 8.42 -13.11
C ASP A 245 -8.38 7.98 -11.69
N GLU A 246 -7.42 8.18 -10.78
CA GLU A 246 -7.49 7.89 -9.35
C GLU A 246 -8.02 6.46 -9.07
N LEU A 247 -7.41 5.45 -9.72
CA LEU A 247 -7.84 4.05 -9.61
C LEU A 247 -7.87 3.55 -8.15
N HIS A 248 -7.03 4.11 -7.25
CA HIS A 248 -7.01 3.76 -5.82
C HIS A 248 -8.34 4.05 -5.10
N ALA A 249 -9.13 5.00 -5.61
CA ALA A 249 -10.40 5.40 -5.01
C ALA A 249 -11.60 4.53 -5.48
N HIS A 250 -11.40 3.65 -6.48
CA HIS A 250 -12.46 2.77 -6.96
C HIS A 250 -12.76 1.65 -5.96
N GLY A 251 -13.90 1.73 -5.28
CA GLY A 251 -14.34 0.73 -4.28
C GLY A 251 -14.74 -0.62 -4.88
N THR A 252 -15.01 -0.69 -6.19
CA THR A 252 -15.34 -1.93 -6.92
C THR A 252 -14.55 -2.01 -8.22
N ARG A 253 -14.41 -3.22 -8.76
CA ARG A 253 -13.73 -3.44 -10.05
C ARG A 253 -14.58 -3.14 -11.29
N GLU A 254 -15.88 -2.88 -11.12
CA GLU A 254 -16.84 -2.76 -12.22
C GLU A 254 -16.40 -1.79 -13.33
N THR A 255 -16.00 -0.57 -12.96
CA THR A 255 -15.56 0.44 -13.94
C THR A 255 -14.31 -0.02 -14.69
N TRP A 256 -13.36 -0.61 -13.99
CA TRP A 256 -12.14 -1.16 -14.59
C TRP A 256 -12.46 -2.28 -15.58
N ASP A 257 -13.31 -3.23 -15.20
CA ASP A 257 -13.67 -4.36 -16.04
C ASP A 257 -14.43 -3.93 -17.30
N VAL A 258 -15.37 -2.97 -17.19
CA VAL A 258 -16.08 -2.39 -18.35
C VAL A 258 -15.09 -1.77 -19.35
N VAL A 259 -14.12 -1.01 -18.88
CA VAL A 259 -13.10 -0.38 -19.73
C VAL A 259 -12.21 -1.44 -20.40
N ILE A 260 -11.74 -2.44 -19.64
CA ILE A 260 -10.89 -3.53 -20.16
C ILE A 260 -11.65 -4.37 -21.20
N MET A 261 -12.90 -4.77 -20.92
CA MET A 261 -13.72 -5.55 -21.85
C MET A 261 -14.04 -4.76 -23.13
N GLY A 262 -14.34 -3.46 -22.98
CA GLY A 262 -14.55 -2.57 -24.12
C GLY A 262 -13.31 -2.42 -25.00
N ALA A 263 -12.13 -2.34 -24.38
CA ALA A 263 -10.84 -2.24 -25.08
C ALA A 263 -10.43 -3.54 -25.79
N ALA A 264 -10.92 -4.69 -25.35
CA ALA A 264 -10.61 -5.98 -25.99
C ALA A 264 -11.13 -6.08 -27.43
N LYS A 265 -12.14 -5.31 -27.80
CA LYS A 265 -12.75 -5.28 -29.14
C LYS A 265 -11.88 -4.59 -30.19
N ARG A 266 -10.88 -3.81 -29.81
CA ARG A 266 -9.99 -3.09 -30.70
C ARG A 266 -8.58 -3.69 -30.72
N THR A 267 -7.94 -3.63 -31.85
CA THR A 267 -6.64 -4.28 -32.09
C THR A 267 -5.46 -3.50 -31.50
N GLN A 268 -5.59 -2.18 -31.33
CA GLN A 268 -4.54 -1.32 -30.75
C GLN A 268 -5.08 -0.33 -29.69
N SER A 269 -6.08 -0.75 -28.94
CA SER A 269 -6.59 0.01 -27.79
C SER A 269 -5.49 0.25 -26.74
N LEU A 270 -5.69 1.28 -25.93
CA LEU A 270 -4.86 1.58 -24.77
C LEU A 270 -5.73 1.83 -23.54
N VAL A 271 -5.56 1.06 -22.48
CA VAL A 271 -6.14 1.37 -21.17
C VAL A 271 -5.01 1.91 -20.31
N TRP A 272 -5.17 3.16 -19.88
CA TRP A 272 -4.19 3.86 -19.06
C TRP A 272 -4.78 4.17 -17.69
N ALA A 273 -4.30 3.51 -16.66
CA ALA A 273 -4.59 3.86 -15.28
C ALA A 273 -3.53 4.82 -14.75
N ILE A 274 -3.98 5.91 -14.14
CA ILE A 274 -3.12 6.84 -13.43
C ILE A 274 -3.67 7.04 -12.02
N THR A 275 -2.82 7.01 -11.00
CA THR A 275 -3.29 6.99 -9.61
C THR A 275 -2.23 7.46 -8.63
N THR A 276 -2.65 7.76 -7.40
CA THR A 276 -1.78 7.77 -6.21
C THR A 276 -1.91 6.42 -5.50
N ALA A 277 -1.09 6.19 -4.48
CA ALA A 277 -1.35 5.15 -3.50
C ALA A 277 -2.66 5.39 -2.74
N GLY A 278 -3.16 4.35 -2.12
CA GLY A 278 -4.37 4.36 -1.31
C GLY A 278 -4.21 3.51 -0.05
N VAL A 279 -5.35 3.13 0.52
CA VAL A 279 -5.42 2.30 1.73
C VAL A 279 -6.09 0.94 1.50
N ASP A 280 -6.73 0.77 0.34
CA ASP A 280 -7.41 -0.48 -0.02
C ASP A 280 -6.46 -1.47 -0.71
N GLN A 281 -5.73 -2.24 0.10
CA GLN A 281 -4.80 -3.25 -0.41
C GLN A 281 -5.50 -4.53 -0.92
N ALA A 282 -6.81 -4.67 -0.71
CA ALA A 282 -7.62 -5.73 -1.31
C ALA A 282 -8.36 -5.27 -2.58
N GLY A 283 -8.30 -3.97 -2.90
CA GLY A 283 -9.00 -3.36 -4.03
C GLY A 283 -8.33 -3.57 -5.38
N ILE A 284 -9.08 -3.23 -6.44
CA ILE A 284 -8.64 -3.40 -7.83
C ILE A 284 -7.34 -2.66 -8.15
N CYS A 285 -7.09 -1.49 -7.55
CA CYS A 285 -5.86 -0.73 -7.79
C CYS A 285 -4.62 -1.50 -7.31
N TYR A 286 -4.69 -2.08 -6.10
CA TYR A 286 -3.59 -2.85 -5.54
C TYR A 286 -3.36 -4.18 -6.29
N GLU A 287 -4.42 -4.80 -6.81
CA GLU A 287 -4.32 -5.98 -7.69
C GLU A 287 -3.55 -5.63 -8.98
N VAL A 288 -3.91 -4.52 -9.64
CA VAL A 288 -3.21 -4.04 -10.84
C VAL A 288 -1.77 -3.67 -10.52
N ARG A 289 -1.53 -2.96 -9.40
CA ARG A 289 -0.21 -2.64 -8.90
C ARG A 289 0.65 -3.90 -8.68
N SER A 290 0.09 -4.92 -8.04
CA SER A 290 0.78 -6.19 -7.79
C SER A 290 1.19 -6.88 -9.09
N THR A 291 0.36 -6.80 -10.13
CA THR A 291 0.69 -7.30 -11.47
C THR A 291 1.85 -6.50 -12.08
N VAL A 292 1.86 -5.17 -11.89
CA VAL A 292 2.96 -4.30 -12.36
C VAL A 292 4.25 -4.62 -11.62
N VAL A 293 4.22 -4.78 -10.30
CA VAL A 293 5.40 -5.14 -9.50
C VAL A 293 5.98 -6.47 -9.97
N LYS A 294 5.17 -7.51 -10.11
CA LYS A 294 5.61 -8.82 -10.65
C LYS A 294 6.25 -8.69 -12.03
N MET A 295 5.69 -7.85 -12.90
CA MET A 295 6.24 -7.60 -14.24
C MET A 295 7.57 -6.85 -14.16
N LEU A 296 7.72 -5.88 -13.28
CA LEU A 296 8.98 -5.16 -13.04
C LEU A 296 10.05 -6.09 -12.45
N ASP A 297 9.67 -7.04 -11.62
CA ASP A 297 10.53 -8.09 -11.05
C ASP A 297 10.90 -9.18 -12.07
N GLY A 298 10.42 -9.09 -13.32
CA GLY A 298 10.83 -9.97 -14.41
C GLY A 298 9.77 -10.96 -14.90
N ALA A 299 8.56 -10.98 -14.32
CA ALA A 299 7.47 -11.79 -14.87
C ALA A 299 7.07 -11.29 -16.27
N SER A 300 6.86 -12.24 -17.21
CA SER A 300 6.53 -11.89 -18.59
C SER A 300 5.14 -11.24 -18.68
N ASN A 301 5.11 -9.98 -19.09
CA ASN A 301 3.90 -9.26 -19.49
C ASN A 301 4.24 -8.19 -20.53
N GLU A 302 4.27 -8.62 -21.79
CA GLU A 302 4.75 -7.81 -22.90
C GLU A 302 3.81 -6.67 -23.30
N GLN A 303 2.53 -6.73 -22.93
CA GLN A 303 1.53 -5.73 -23.29
C GLN A 303 1.26 -4.72 -22.17
N LEU A 304 1.92 -4.86 -21.01
CA LEU A 304 1.80 -3.97 -19.88
C LEU A 304 3.02 -3.06 -19.77
N PHE A 305 2.80 -1.75 -19.77
CA PHE A 305 3.76 -0.76 -19.28
C PHE A 305 3.38 -0.41 -17.82
N GLY A 306 4.36 -0.32 -16.95
CA GLY A 306 4.15 0.07 -15.55
C GLY A 306 5.32 0.85 -14.99
N ILE A 307 5.02 1.89 -14.22
CA ILE A 307 5.99 2.64 -13.44
C ILE A 307 5.35 3.14 -12.14
N ILE A 308 6.08 3.04 -11.06
CA ILE A 308 5.63 3.39 -9.71
C ILE A 308 6.67 4.32 -9.08
N TYR A 309 6.27 5.55 -8.80
CA TYR A 309 7.06 6.53 -8.07
C TYR A 309 6.68 6.48 -6.59
N THR A 310 7.61 6.07 -5.75
CA THR A 310 7.43 5.94 -4.31
C THR A 310 8.80 6.01 -3.62
N VAL A 311 8.88 5.67 -2.36
CA VAL A 311 10.13 5.46 -1.61
C VAL A 311 10.44 3.97 -1.51
N ASP A 312 11.70 3.61 -1.30
CA ASP A 312 12.10 2.22 -1.00
C ASP A 312 11.82 1.91 0.48
N GLU A 313 11.66 0.63 0.83
CA GLU A 313 11.35 0.20 2.22
C GLU A 313 12.41 0.61 3.24
N THR A 314 13.65 0.79 2.79
CA THR A 314 14.78 1.21 3.62
C THR A 314 14.90 2.71 3.79
N ASP A 315 14.11 3.50 3.05
CA ASP A 315 14.18 4.95 3.11
C ASP A 315 13.45 5.50 4.35
N ASP A 316 14.04 6.48 5.00
CA ASP A 316 13.30 7.27 6.00
C ASP A 316 12.36 8.24 5.28
N TRP A 317 11.05 8.03 5.44
CA TRP A 317 10.02 8.87 4.83
C TRP A 317 10.06 10.34 5.26
N ARG A 318 10.74 10.64 6.39
CA ARG A 318 10.90 12.00 6.94
C ARG A 318 12.02 12.78 6.26
N ALA A 319 12.91 12.09 5.55
CA ALA A 319 14.05 12.70 4.91
C ALA A 319 13.67 13.34 3.56
N GLU A 320 14.14 14.57 3.30
CA GLU A 320 13.86 15.27 2.03
C GLU A 320 14.35 14.49 0.80
N ALA A 321 15.44 13.70 0.93
CA ALA A 321 15.91 12.82 -0.13
C ALA A 321 14.86 11.79 -0.57
N SER A 322 14.05 11.28 0.37
CA SER A 322 12.94 10.38 0.10
C SER A 322 11.80 11.11 -0.62
N TRP A 323 11.55 12.38 -0.29
CA TRP A 323 10.52 13.19 -0.93
C TRP A 323 10.86 13.46 -2.40
N VAL A 324 12.11 13.83 -2.67
CA VAL A 324 12.62 14.03 -4.05
C VAL A 324 12.51 12.73 -4.86
N LYS A 325 12.88 11.59 -4.25
CA LYS A 325 12.80 10.26 -4.89
C LYS A 325 11.38 9.90 -5.33
N ALA A 326 10.37 10.19 -4.52
CA ALA A 326 8.98 9.89 -4.82
C ALA A 326 8.33 10.86 -5.81
N ASN A 327 8.85 12.09 -5.95
CA ASN A 327 8.21 13.18 -6.68
C ASN A 327 9.04 13.61 -7.90
N PRO A 328 8.81 13.02 -9.10
CA PRO A 328 9.61 13.35 -10.29
C PRO A 328 9.47 14.81 -10.76
N ASN A 329 8.43 15.52 -10.31
CA ASN A 329 8.23 16.95 -10.56
C ASN A 329 8.66 17.84 -9.37
N TRP A 330 9.55 17.36 -8.50
CA TRP A 330 9.97 18.10 -7.30
C TRP A 330 10.40 19.55 -7.60
N HIS A 331 11.12 19.76 -8.70
CA HIS A 331 11.58 21.09 -9.12
C HIS A 331 10.68 21.76 -10.17
N ALA A 332 9.67 21.08 -10.71
CA ALA A 332 8.86 21.56 -11.81
C ALA A 332 7.48 22.09 -11.39
N SER A 333 6.80 21.41 -10.45
CA SER A 333 5.42 21.76 -10.08
C SER A 333 5.08 21.56 -8.59
N ILE A 334 5.99 21.03 -7.78
CA ILE A 334 5.79 20.88 -6.34
C ILE A 334 6.16 22.19 -5.64
N ASP A 335 5.23 22.71 -4.83
CA ASP A 335 5.53 23.77 -3.88
C ASP A 335 6.26 23.15 -2.68
N GLN A 336 7.59 23.36 -2.63
CA GLN A 336 8.45 22.71 -1.65
C GLN A 336 8.21 23.24 -0.23
N ASP A 337 7.78 24.48 -0.06
CA ASP A 337 7.53 25.06 1.25
C ASP A 337 6.24 24.50 1.85
N VAL A 338 5.17 24.42 1.04
CA VAL A 338 3.92 23.74 1.44
C VAL A 338 4.19 22.26 1.74
N PHE A 339 5.00 21.60 0.93
CA PHE A 339 5.35 20.19 1.14
C PHE A 339 6.09 19.97 2.47
N ARG A 340 7.05 20.84 2.82
CA ARG A 340 7.78 20.79 4.11
C ARG A 340 6.86 21.06 5.29
N MET A 341 5.90 21.97 5.15
CA MET A 341 4.89 22.23 6.16
C MET A 341 4.03 20.97 6.41
N ASP A 342 3.47 20.37 5.35
CA ASP A 342 2.66 19.14 5.44
C ASP A 342 3.46 17.97 6.04
N ALA A 343 4.74 17.85 5.69
CA ALA A 343 5.64 16.85 6.25
C ALA A 343 5.85 17.06 7.77
N THR A 344 6.07 18.30 8.20
CA THR A 344 6.24 18.64 9.62
C THR A 344 4.98 18.30 10.42
N GLU A 345 3.81 18.63 9.91
CA GLU A 345 2.54 18.28 10.54
C GLU A 345 2.32 16.77 10.63
N ALA A 346 2.70 16.03 9.57
CA ALA A 346 2.60 14.57 9.55
C ALA A 346 3.56 13.90 10.54
N MET A 347 4.74 14.46 10.76
CA MET A 347 5.69 13.98 11.78
C MET A 347 5.19 14.19 13.20
N GLN A 348 4.39 15.23 13.43
CA GLN A 348 3.89 15.59 14.76
C GLN A 348 2.53 14.96 15.07
N THR A 349 1.77 14.53 14.06
CA THR A 349 0.36 14.13 14.22
C THR A 349 0.09 12.81 13.52
N ALA A 350 -0.13 11.73 14.28
CA ALA A 350 -0.37 10.39 13.76
C ALA A 350 -1.52 10.34 12.73
N SER A 351 -2.60 11.09 12.96
CA SER A 351 -3.74 11.15 12.03
C SER A 351 -3.42 11.78 10.66
N LYS A 352 -2.33 12.55 10.55
CA LYS A 352 -1.87 13.17 9.29
C LYS A 352 -0.81 12.33 8.58
N GLU A 353 -0.12 11.43 9.29
CA GLU A 353 1.00 10.65 8.77
C GLU A 353 0.59 9.80 7.56
N ASN A 354 -0.47 9.00 7.67
CA ASN A 354 -0.89 8.12 6.58
C ASN A 354 -1.36 8.90 5.35
N ASN A 355 -2.06 10.01 5.56
CA ASN A 355 -2.47 10.88 4.44
C ASN A 355 -1.26 11.48 3.72
N PHE A 356 -0.24 11.95 4.46
CA PHE A 356 1.00 12.43 3.88
C PHE A 356 1.72 11.32 3.11
N LYS A 357 1.90 10.15 3.73
CA LYS A 357 2.54 8.99 3.10
C LYS A 357 1.85 8.57 1.81
N THR A 358 0.51 8.48 1.80
CA THR A 358 -0.23 8.07 0.60
C THR A 358 -0.24 9.13 -0.49
N LYS A 359 -0.45 10.40 -0.14
CA LYS A 359 -0.69 11.45 -1.13
C LYS A 359 0.57 12.16 -1.60
N HIS A 360 1.61 12.25 -0.75
CA HIS A 360 2.86 12.95 -1.04
C HIS A 360 4.05 12.03 -1.31
N LEU A 361 4.02 10.78 -0.80
CA LEU A 361 5.11 9.82 -0.99
C LEU A 361 4.68 8.55 -1.73
N ASN A 362 3.38 8.43 -2.00
CA ASN A 362 2.84 7.28 -2.73
C ASN A 362 3.10 5.93 -2.04
N ILE A 363 3.08 5.95 -0.70
CA ILE A 363 3.22 4.76 0.14
C ILE A 363 1.82 4.22 0.44
N TRP A 364 1.59 2.94 0.18
CA TRP A 364 0.34 2.29 0.55
C TRP A 364 0.26 2.09 2.07
N CYS A 365 -0.80 2.60 2.67
CA CYS A 365 -1.11 2.46 4.09
C CYS A 365 -2.35 1.58 4.28
N ASN A 366 -2.64 1.18 5.53
CA ASN A 366 -3.79 0.33 5.83
C ASN A 366 -5.05 1.12 6.21
N ALA A 367 -4.91 2.39 6.59
CA ALA A 367 -6.00 3.30 6.93
C ALA A 367 -5.64 4.74 6.57
N ASP A 368 -6.65 5.58 6.28
CA ASP A 368 -6.44 7.01 5.99
C ASP A 368 -6.01 7.77 7.25
N VAL A 369 -6.59 7.43 8.40
CA VAL A 369 -6.30 8.05 9.71
C VAL A 369 -5.81 6.98 10.67
N ALA A 370 -4.54 6.99 11.00
CA ALA A 370 -3.96 6.05 11.95
C ALA A 370 -4.31 6.42 13.40
N TRP A 371 -4.59 5.42 14.23
CA TRP A 371 -4.67 5.59 15.69
C TRP A 371 -3.30 5.87 16.29
N MET A 372 -2.27 5.07 15.91
CA MET A 372 -0.90 5.17 16.41
C MET A 372 0.10 5.44 15.30
N GLN A 373 1.17 6.15 15.61
CA GLN A 373 2.34 6.22 14.74
C GLN A 373 3.04 4.86 14.72
N MET A 374 3.07 4.21 13.55
CA MET A 374 3.65 2.88 13.42
C MET A 374 5.14 2.83 13.74
N SER A 375 5.87 3.92 13.52
CA SER A 375 7.28 4.03 13.94
C SER A 375 7.46 3.98 15.46
N THR A 376 6.51 4.54 16.22
CA THR A 376 6.53 4.48 17.70
C THR A 376 6.16 3.08 18.18
N TRP A 377 5.14 2.45 17.57
CA TRP A 377 4.80 1.05 17.83
C TRP A 377 6.00 0.12 17.57
N ASP A 378 6.61 0.22 16.39
CA ASP A 378 7.74 -0.62 15.98
C ASP A 378 8.95 -0.46 16.91
N ALA A 379 9.16 0.74 17.47
CA ALA A 379 10.22 1.01 18.44
C ALA A 379 10.01 0.29 19.81
N ARG A 380 8.79 -0.18 20.10
CA ARG A 380 8.47 -0.94 21.33
C ARG A 380 8.74 -2.43 21.20
N ARG A 381 9.18 -2.89 20.03
CA ARG A 381 9.56 -4.27 19.78
C ARG A 381 10.86 -4.60 20.53
N VAL A 382 10.82 -5.65 21.35
CA VAL A 382 12.00 -6.26 21.98
C VAL A 382 12.32 -7.55 21.23
N ARG A 383 13.53 -7.63 20.62
CA ARG A 383 13.88 -8.72 19.70
C ARG A 383 14.02 -10.09 20.37
N GLU A 384 14.39 -10.12 21.64
CA GLU A 384 14.64 -11.33 22.42
C GLU A 384 13.54 -11.57 23.47
N LEU A 385 12.34 -10.99 23.26
CA LEU A 385 11.23 -11.15 24.17
C LEU A 385 10.54 -12.48 23.90
N GLU A 386 10.61 -13.39 24.87
CA GLU A 386 9.98 -14.69 24.81
C GLU A 386 8.93 -14.87 25.91
N GLU A 387 7.85 -15.60 25.65
CA GLU A 387 6.85 -15.93 26.68
C GLU A 387 7.47 -16.74 27.85
N ALA A 388 8.55 -17.47 27.58
CA ALA A 388 9.28 -18.25 28.57
C ALA A 388 9.87 -17.39 29.70
N ASP A 389 10.19 -16.13 29.42
CA ASP A 389 10.72 -15.18 30.41
C ASP A 389 9.72 -14.83 31.53
N PHE A 390 8.45 -15.24 31.35
CA PHE A 390 7.32 -14.94 32.22
C PHE A 390 6.66 -16.20 32.80
N ASP A 391 7.35 -17.35 32.74
CA ASP A 391 6.83 -18.59 33.31
C ASP A 391 6.47 -18.40 34.79
N GLN A 392 5.27 -18.85 35.19
CA GLN A 392 4.68 -18.69 36.52
C GLN A 392 4.40 -17.24 36.94
N GLU A 393 4.56 -16.24 36.04
CA GLU A 393 4.18 -14.86 36.35
C GLU A 393 2.68 -14.60 36.15
N PRO A 394 2.13 -13.61 36.87
CA PRO A 394 0.73 -13.23 36.70
C PRO A 394 0.51 -12.51 35.36
N CYS A 395 -0.55 -12.89 34.67
CA CYS A 395 -0.99 -12.25 33.45
C CYS A 395 -2.50 -12.08 33.37
N VAL A 396 -2.94 -11.23 32.44
CA VAL A 396 -4.34 -11.06 32.06
C VAL A 396 -4.47 -11.43 30.60
N LEU A 397 -5.53 -12.16 30.26
CA LEU A 397 -5.85 -12.50 28.88
C LEU A 397 -6.97 -11.62 28.35
N GLY A 398 -6.95 -11.35 27.06
CA GLY A 398 -8.06 -10.76 26.31
C GLY A 398 -8.36 -11.63 25.10
N LEU A 399 -9.62 -11.89 24.84
CA LEU A 399 -10.07 -12.80 23.81
C LEU A 399 -11.12 -12.13 22.94
N ASP A 400 -10.79 -11.90 21.69
CA ASP A 400 -11.71 -11.46 20.65
C ASP A 400 -11.94 -12.61 19.68
N LEU A 401 -13.11 -13.24 19.79
CA LEU A 401 -13.51 -14.35 18.94
C LEU A 401 -14.40 -13.83 17.82
N ALA A 402 -13.92 -13.99 16.62
CA ALA A 402 -14.68 -13.66 15.43
C ALA A 402 -15.79 -14.70 15.14
N THR A 403 -16.62 -14.35 14.15
CA THR A 403 -17.58 -15.30 13.55
C THR A 403 -16.87 -16.55 13.05
N LYS A 404 -17.63 -17.61 12.84
CA LYS A 404 -17.13 -18.97 12.49
C LYS A 404 -16.09 -19.06 11.34
N THR A 405 -15.95 -18.04 10.54
CA THR A 405 -15.09 -18.03 9.33
C THR A 405 -14.06 -16.89 9.33
N ASP A 406 -13.88 -16.20 10.44
CA ASP A 406 -13.03 -15.02 10.55
C ASP A 406 -11.88 -15.23 11.54
N LEU A 407 -10.98 -14.26 11.64
CA LEU A 407 -9.81 -14.26 12.50
C LEU A 407 -10.22 -14.19 13.97
N ALA A 408 -9.65 -15.04 14.82
CA ALA A 408 -9.75 -14.94 16.27
C ALA A 408 -8.41 -14.53 16.86
N ALA A 409 -8.44 -13.76 17.95
CA ALA A 409 -7.25 -13.23 18.59
C ALA A 409 -7.27 -13.46 20.10
N ARG A 410 -6.11 -13.86 20.67
CA ARG A 410 -5.83 -13.85 22.10
C ARG A 410 -4.66 -12.91 22.37
N ALA A 411 -4.89 -11.90 23.21
CA ALA A 411 -3.85 -11.09 23.83
C ALA A 411 -3.48 -11.69 25.20
N LYS A 412 -2.18 -11.84 25.47
CA LYS A 412 -1.64 -12.17 26.80
C LYS A 412 -0.81 -10.98 27.25
N LEU A 413 -1.17 -10.40 28.38
CA LEU A 413 -0.57 -9.20 28.91
C LEU A 413 0.03 -9.47 30.28
N PHE A 414 1.36 -9.50 30.34
CA PHE A 414 2.11 -9.51 31.59
C PHE A 414 2.40 -8.08 32.04
N PHE A 415 2.69 -7.90 33.32
CA PHE A 415 3.08 -6.60 33.85
C PHE A 415 4.10 -6.75 34.99
N ARG A 416 5.09 -5.87 34.99
CA ARG A 416 6.13 -5.79 36.01
C ARG A 416 6.23 -4.35 36.50
N ASP A 417 6.38 -4.19 37.82
CA ASP A 417 6.54 -2.88 38.44
C ASP A 417 8.03 -2.60 38.65
N TRP A 418 8.58 -1.57 37.97
CA TRP A 418 9.98 -1.19 38.04
C TRP A 418 10.17 0.02 38.95
N PRO A 419 11.19 0.03 39.85
CA PRO A 419 11.48 1.18 40.68
C PRO A 419 12.03 2.33 39.82
N VAL A 420 11.42 3.52 39.97
CA VAL A 420 11.80 4.74 39.20
C VAL A 420 12.31 5.87 40.09
N GLY A 421 12.41 5.67 41.40
CA GLY A 421 12.87 6.65 42.38
C GLY A 421 12.18 6.49 43.70
N VAL A 422 12.34 7.51 44.58
CA VAL A 422 11.70 7.58 45.89
C VAL A 422 10.75 8.78 45.90
N ASP A 423 9.63 8.65 46.60
CA ASP A 423 8.75 9.79 46.83
C ASP A 423 9.41 10.76 47.78
N GLU A 424 9.73 11.98 47.34
CA GLU A 424 10.44 12.98 48.12
C GLU A 424 9.70 13.39 49.39
N ASN A 425 8.39 13.21 49.46
CA ASN A 425 7.56 13.59 50.59
C ASN A 425 7.28 12.43 51.57
N ALA A 426 7.17 11.19 51.06
CA ALA A 426 6.80 10.01 51.85
C ALA A 426 8.00 9.09 52.11
N GLY A 427 9.10 9.22 51.36
CA GLY A 427 10.26 8.32 51.49
C GLY A 427 10.04 6.92 50.90
N ASP A 428 8.87 6.68 50.28
CA ASP A 428 8.47 5.39 49.73
C ASP A 428 9.02 5.22 48.31
N PRO A 429 9.40 3.99 47.87
CA PRO A 429 9.81 3.73 46.51
C PRO A 429 8.65 4.00 45.52
N LYS A 430 8.91 4.82 44.49
CA LYS A 430 8.03 4.98 43.34
C LYS A 430 8.27 3.87 42.35
N TYR A 431 7.19 3.29 41.84
CA TYR A 431 7.23 2.24 40.84
C TYR A 431 6.49 2.66 39.60
N GLN A 432 6.97 2.21 38.45
CA GLN A 432 6.34 2.38 37.17
C GLN A 432 6.02 1.01 36.58
N ARG A 433 4.76 0.80 36.20
CA ARG A 433 4.31 -0.46 35.61
C ARG A 433 4.64 -0.49 34.13
N HIS A 434 5.35 -1.52 33.70
CA HIS A 434 5.61 -1.88 32.33
C HIS A 434 4.77 -3.09 31.95
N PHE A 435 4.33 -3.13 30.68
CA PHE A 435 3.49 -4.18 30.14
C PHE A 435 4.20 -4.92 29.01
N TYR A 436 3.97 -6.22 28.93
CA TYR A 436 4.59 -7.11 27.93
C TYR A 436 3.48 -7.88 27.23
N LEU A 437 3.31 -7.63 25.92
CA LEU A 437 2.20 -8.11 25.13
C LEU A 437 2.65 -9.22 24.18
N PHE A 438 1.96 -10.37 24.28
CA PHE A 438 2.09 -11.49 23.35
C PHE A 438 0.75 -11.80 22.71
N MET A 439 0.76 -12.03 21.39
CA MET A 439 -0.44 -12.26 20.62
C MET A 439 -0.46 -13.67 20.02
N LYS A 440 -1.66 -14.26 19.96
CA LYS A 440 -1.91 -15.48 19.20
C LYS A 440 -3.16 -15.31 18.35
N PHE A 441 -3.10 -15.84 17.12
CA PHE A 441 -4.17 -15.71 16.14
C PHE A 441 -4.54 -17.07 15.57
N TRP A 442 -5.82 -17.25 15.24
CA TRP A 442 -6.35 -18.45 14.59
C TRP A 442 -7.18 -18.07 13.37
N LEU A 443 -7.13 -18.90 12.34
CA LEU A 443 -7.94 -18.74 11.14
C LEU A 443 -8.21 -20.11 10.50
N PRO A 444 -9.45 -20.42 10.05
CA PRO A 444 -9.73 -21.63 9.29
C PRO A 444 -8.94 -21.68 7.98
N GLU A 445 -8.49 -22.90 7.58
CA GLU A 445 -7.76 -23.10 6.32
C GLU A 445 -8.54 -22.61 5.11
N GLY A 446 -9.84 -22.91 5.02
CA GLY A 446 -10.67 -22.42 3.91
C GLY A 446 -10.86 -20.90 3.89
N ALA A 447 -10.73 -20.21 5.03
CA ALA A 447 -10.75 -18.76 5.08
C ALA A 447 -9.46 -18.15 4.50
N ILE A 448 -8.32 -18.83 4.65
CA ILE A 448 -7.05 -18.39 4.02
C ILE A 448 -7.16 -18.51 2.50
N GLU A 449 -7.67 -19.65 1.99
CA GLU A 449 -7.83 -19.89 0.55
C GLU A 449 -8.81 -18.90 -0.11
N ALA A 450 -9.90 -18.58 0.59
CA ALA A 450 -10.92 -17.65 0.11
C ALA A 450 -10.53 -16.17 0.26
N SER A 451 -9.49 -15.87 1.05
CA SER A 451 -9.10 -14.50 1.36
C SER A 451 -8.45 -13.77 0.19
N ARG A 452 -8.81 -12.51 0.02
CA ARG A 452 -8.10 -11.58 -0.88
C ARG A 452 -6.80 -11.04 -0.28
N ASN A 453 -6.59 -11.21 1.02
CA ASN A 453 -5.36 -10.79 1.68
C ASN A 453 -4.28 -11.86 1.50
N SER A 454 -3.35 -11.60 0.59
CA SER A 454 -2.25 -12.51 0.26
C SER A 454 -1.24 -12.74 1.41
N GLN A 455 -1.29 -11.93 2.47
CA GLN A 455 -0.39 -12.05 3.61
C GLN A 455 -0.77 -13.21 4.54
N TYR A 456 -2.05 -13.60 4.61
CA TYR A 456 -2.51 -14.67 5.51
C TYR A 456 -1.79 -16.00 5.28
N ALA A 457 -1.60 -16.40 4.02
CA ALA A 457 -0.87 -17.61 3.69
C ALA A 457 0.61 -17.54 4.12
N GLY A 458 1.24 -16.38 4.01
CA GLY A 458 2.59 -16.15 4.50
C GLY A 458 2.67 -16.28 6.02
N TRP A 459 1.81 -15.58 6.75
CA TRP A 459 1.76 -15.61 8.22
C TRP A 459 1.40 -17.00 8.78
N ALA A 460 0.52 -17.75 8.11
CA ALA A 460 0.22 -19.12 8.49
C ALA A 460 1.45 -20.03 8.31
N LYS A 461 2.17 -19.90 7.19
CA LYS A 461 3.40 -20.66 6.92
C LYS A 461 4.53 -20.35 7.91
N GLU A 462 4.63 -19.09 8.36
CA GLU A 462 5.61 -18.64 9.34
C GLU A 462 5.18 -18.92 10.79
N GLY A 463 3.96 -19.42 11.03
CA GLY A 463 3.44 -19.75 12.35
C GLY A 463 2.84 -18.59 13.16
N TRP A 464 2.70 -17.40 12.55
CA TRP A 464 2.06 -16.25 13.19
C TRP A 464 0.53 -16.38 13.29
N ILE A 465 -0.07 -17.16 12.39
CA ILE A 465 -1.48 -17.55 12.45
C ILE A 465 -1.52 -19.08 12.59
N GLN A 466 -2.16 -19.57 13.63
CA GLN A 466 -2.46 -21.00 13.76
C GLN A 466 -3.67 -21.32 12.90
N THR A 467 -3.51 -22.24 11.94
CA THR A 467 -4.62 -22.70 11.12
C THR A 467 -5.46 -23.73 11.86
N THR A 468 -6.78 -23.68 11.65
CA THR A 468 -7.69 -24.75 12.09
C THR A 468 -8.28 -25.46 10.87
N PRO A 469 -8.44 -26.81 10.93
CA PRO A 469 -8.91 -27.58 9.78
C PRO A 469 -10.30 -27.16 9.29
N GLY A 470 -10.50 -27.18 7.98
CA GLY A 470 -11.79 -26.93 7.34
C GLY A 470 -12.14 -25.45 7.15
N ASN A 471 -13.44 -25.17 7.03
CA ASN A 471 -13.97 -23.85 6.67
C ASN A 471 -14.49 -23.04 7.88
N VAL A 472 -14.48 -23.63 9.07
CA VAL A 472 -15.07 -23.06 10.28
C VAL A 472 -14.06 -23.09 11.41
N MET A 473 -14.03 -22.05 12.24
CA MET A 473 -13.15 -21.93 13.40
C MET A 473 -13.34 -23.12 14.36
N ASP A 474 -12.26 -23.79 14.68
CA ASP A 474 -12.23 -24.79 15.74
C ASP A 474 -11.92 -24.12 17.09
N PHE A 475 -12.94 -23.95 17.91
CA PHE A 475 -12.80 -23.34 19.23
C PHE A 475 -12.10 -24.27 20.24
N GLU A 476 -11.96 -25.58 19.99
CA GLU A 476 -11.15 -26.45 20.85
C GLU A 476 -9.68 -26.05 20.79
N ALA A 477 -9.15 -25.70 19.62
CA ALA A 477 -7.78 -25.20 19.48
C ALA A 477 -7.54 -23.91 20.31
N VAL A 478 -8.55 -23.06 20.43
CA VAL A 478 -8.50 -21.87 21.30
C VAL A 478 -8.50 -22.27 22.76
N LYS A 479 -9.43 -23.15 23.18
CA LYS A 479 -9.53 -23.66 24.57
C LYS A 479 -8.26 -24.36 25.02
N ASP A 480 -7.65 -25.18 24.15
CA ASP A 480 -6.39 -25.86 24.46
C ASP A 480 -5.26 -24.85 24.73
N THR A 481 -5.21 -23.77 23.95
CA THR A 481 -4.26 -22.69 24.23
C THR A 481 -4.53 -22.03 25.58
N LEU A 482 -5.77 -21.76 25.94
CA LEU A 482 -6.11 -21.17 27.24
C LEU A 482 -5.79 -22.13 28.40
N ARG A 483 -5.95 -23.45 28.23
CA ARG A 483 -5.53 -24.47 29.21
C ARG A 483 -4.00 -24.45 29.41
N VAL A 484 -3.24 -24.38 28.32
CA VAL A 484 -1.79 -24.24 28.36
C VAL A 484 -1.37 -22.95 29.05
N ASP A 485 -2.01 -21.82 28.71
CA ASP A 485 -1.75 -20.52 29.33
C ASP A 485 -1.94 -20.60 30.86
N ARG A 486 -3.04 -21.23 31.32
CA ARG A 486 -3.32 -21.40 32.76
C ARG A 486 -2.33 -22.33 33.48
N THR A 487 -1.81 -23.33 32.78
CA THR A 487 -0.83 -24.26 33.36
C THR A 487 0.54 -23.60 33.48
N ARG A 488 0.89 -22.76 32.51
CA ARG A 488 2.22 -22.17 32.40
C ARG A 488 2.34 -20.86 33.20
N HIS A 489 1.25 -20.09 33.30
CA HIS A 489 1.23 -18.77 33.92
C HIS A 489 0.13 -18.64 34.95
N GLN A 490 0.24 -17.64 35.83
CA GLN A 490 -0.81 -17.28 36.77
C GLN A 490 -1.89 -16.41 36.08
N VAL A 491 -2.74 -17.01 35.25
CA VAL A 491 -3.82 -16.30 34.58
C VAL A 491 -4.81 -15.79 35.62
N ARG A 492 -4.82 -14.48 35.86
CA ARG A 492 -5.73 -13.84 36.83
C ARG A 492 -7.15 -13.80 36.30
N GLU A 493 -7.30 -13.28 35.08
CA GLU A 493 -8.59 -13.10 34.42
C GLU A 493 -8.43 -13.27 32.90
N CYS A 494 -9.50 -13.69 32.23
CA CYS A 494 -9.62 -13.69 30.79
C CYS A 494 -10.81 -12.81 30.41
N ALA A 495 -10.53 -11.65 29.83
CA ALA A 495 -11.52 -10.73 29.30
C ALA A 495 -12.07 -11.23 27.96
N PHE A 496 -13.37 -11.15 27.72
CA PHE A 496 -13.99 -11.61 26.49
C PHE A 496 -15.24 -10.79 26.12
N ASP A 497 -15.59 -10.79 24.82
CA ASP A 497 -16.88 -10.28 24.35
C ASP A 497 -17.94 -11.40 24.40
N LYS A 498 -19.02 -11.15 25.12
CA LYS A 498 -20.14 -12.10 25.28
C LYS A 498 -20.72 -12.58 23.96
N TRP A 499 -20.79 -11.70 22.97
CA TRP A 499 -21.55 -11.96 21.75
C TRP A 499 -21.05 -13.19 20.97
N GLN A 500 -19.76 -13.49 21.03
CA GLN A 500 -19.13 -14.59 20.26
C GLN A 500 -18.57 -15.70 21.15
N ALA A 501 -18.25 -15.42 22.42
CA ALA A 501 -17.46 -16.31 23.27
C ALA A 501 -18.24 -16.90 24.46
N GLN A 502 -19.56 -16.73 24.58
CA GLN A 502 -20.32 -17.14 25.76
C GLN A 502 -20.20 -18.63 26.07
N GLN A 503 -20.28 -19.49 25.06
CA GLN A 503 -20.17 -20.94 25.28
C GLN A 503 -18.76 -21.29 25.76
N LEU A 504 -17.72 -20.81 25.07
CA LEU A 504 -16.32 -21.02 25.45
C LEU A 504 -16.06 -20.48 26.87
N ALA A 505 -16.59 -19.29 27.21
CA ALA A 505 -16.42 -18.71 28.52
C ALA A 505 -17.07 -19.53 29.62
N ASN A 506 -18.26 -20.11 29.38
CA ASN A 506 -18.93 -21.02 30.32
C ASN A 506 -18.11 -22.31 30.54
N GLU A 507 -17.59 -22.90 29.48
CA GLU A 507 -16.78 -24.12 29.55
C GLU A 507 -15.46 -23.86 30.30
N MET A 508 -14.71 -22.83 29.92
CA MET A 508 -13.46 -22.46 30.58
C MET A 508 -13.67 -22.00 32.05
N GLY A 509 -14.82 -21.34 32.32
CA GLY A 509 -15.24 -21.00 33.67
C GLY A 509 -15.52 -22.25 34.54
N GLY A 510 -16.15 -23.28 33.95
CA GLY A 510 -16.35 -24.59 34.57
C GLY A 510 -15.02 -25.31 34.85
N GLU A 511 -13.98 -25.07 34.06
CA GLU A 511 -12.62 -25.57 34.30
C GLU A 511 -11.83 -24.71 35.32
N GLY A 512 -12.43 -23.63 35.87
CA GLY A 512 -11.84 -22.80 36.91
C GLY A 512 -11.01 -21.60 36.40
N MET A 513 -11.21 -21.15 35.16
CA MET A 513 -10.65 -19.89 34.65
C MET A 513 -11.61 -18.73 35.02
N VAL A 514 -11.08 -17.61 35.53
CA VAL A 514 -11.89 -16.42 35.80
C VAL A 514 -12.19 -15.70 34.49
N MET A 515 -13.38 -15.89 33.95
CA MET A 515 -13.84 -15.27 32.71
C MET A 515 -14.60 -13.98 33.03
N VAL A 516 -14.20 -12.86 32.40
CA VAL A 516 -14.78 -11.52 32.67
C VAL A 516 -15.33 -10.93 31.37
N GLU A 517 -16.64 -10.66 31.36
CA GLU A 517 -17.28 -10.00 30.21
C GLU A 517 -16.85 -8.53 30.11
N VAL A 518 -16.32 -8.14 28.94
CA VAL A 518 -15.98 -6.77 28.58
C VAL A 518 -16.63 -6.44 27.26
N ALA A 519 -17.80 -5.84 27.28
CA ALA A 519 -18.51 -5.46 26.07
C ALA A 519 -17.72 -4.42 25.28
N PRO A 520 -17.52 -4.61 23.95
CA PRO A 520 -16.78 -3.69 23.09
C PRO A 520 -17.61 -2.43 22.79
N ASN A 521 -17.64 -1.51 23.71
CA ASN A 521 -18.34 -0.23 23.60
C ASN A 521 -17.45 0.93 24.05
N VAL A 522 -17.89 2.16 23.79
CA VAL A 522 -17.15 3.39 24.11
C VAL A 522 -16.81 3.50 25.59
N LEU A 523 -17.71 3.09 26.48
CA LEU A 523 -17.50 3.20 27.93
C LEU A 523 -16.37 2.31 28.42
N ASN A 524 -16.33 1.07 27.94
CA ASN A 524 -15.33 0.09 28.37
C ASN A 524 -13.98 0.28 27.64
N PHE A 525 -13.99 0.82 26.41
CA PHE A 525 -12.80 0.86 25.58
C PHE A 525 -12.07 2.20 25.57
N SER A 526 -12.75 3.32 25.89
CA SER A 526 -12.12 4.65 25.78
C SER A 526 -10.90 4.81 26.71
N ALA A 527 -11.03 4.46 27.97
CA ALA A 527 -9.93 4.59 28.93
C ALA A 527 -8.75 3.65 28.61
N PRO A 528 -8.94 2.31 28.40
CA PRO A 528 -7.82 1.43 28.07
C PRO A 528 -7.21 1.71 26.70
N MET A 529 -7.96 2.23 25.73
CA MET A 529 -7.43 2.61 24.44
C MET A 529 -6.50 3.83 24.55
N LYS A 530 -6.88 4.85 25.35
CA LYS A 530 -6.01 5.99 25.66
C LYS A 530 -4.77 5.58 26.44
N GLU A 531 -4.93 4.66 27.41
CA GLU A 531 -3.79 4.15 28.19
C GLU A 531 -2.84 3.35 27.31
N LEU A 532 -3.34 2.51 26.39
CA LEU A 532 -2.49 1.75 25.46
C LEU A 532 -1.63 2.67 24.61
N GLU A 533 -2.21 3.76 24.08
CA GLU A 533 -1.48 4.79 23.35
C GLU A 533 -0.42 5.47 24.22
N ALA A 534 -0.78 5.85 25.44
CA ALA A 534 0.14 6.46 26.40
C ALA A 534 1.30 5.53 26.77
N LEU A 535 1.04 4.25 26.99
CA LEU A 535 2.07 3.24 27.26
C LEU A 535 3.07 3.07 26.13
N VAL A 536 2.58 3.09 24.89
CA VAL A 536 3.43 3.04 23.69
C VAL A 536 4.29 4.30 23.59
N LEU A 537 3.73 5.48 23.83
CA LEU A 537 4.45 6.75 23.80
C LEU A 537 5.50 6.86 24.91
N GLN A 538 5.21 6.32 26.11
CA GLN A 538 6.06 6.39 27.31
C GLN A 538 7.09 5.26 27.40
N ASP A 539 7.23 4.40 26.39
CA ASP A 539 8.12 3.22 26.42
C ASP A 539 7.80 2.23 27.55
N ARG A 540 6.53 2.01 27.82
CA ARG A 540 6.02 1.15 28.88
C ARG A 540 5.24 -0.06 28.38
N LEU A 541 4.98 -0.15 27.10
CA LEU A 541 4.47 -1.34 26.42
C LEU A 541 5.60 -1.96 25.60
N HIS A 542 5.83 -3.25 25.79
CA HIS A 542 6.82 -4.03 25.07
C HIS A 542 6.13 -5.20 24.35
N HIS A 543 6.58 -5.56 23.13
CA HIS A 543 6.00 -6.66 22.38
C HIS A 543 7.05 -7.41 21.54
N ASP A 544 6.74 -8.64 21.15
CA ASP A 544 7.60 -9.55 20.37
C ASP A 544 7.78 -9.15 18.90
N GLY A 545 7.01 -8.19 18.43
CA GLY A 545 7.03 -7.76 17.02
C GLY A 545 6.15 -8.60 16.10
N ASN A 546 5.09 -9.24 16.63
CA ASN A 546 4.13 -10.02 15.85
C ASN A 546 3.62 -9.25 14.62
N PRO A 547 3.84 -9.73 13.38
CA PRO A 547 3.50 -8.98 12.16
C PRO A 547 1.98 -8.88 11.93
N VAL A 548 1.20 -9.85 12.41
CA VAL A 548 -0.27 -9.82 12.33
C VAL A 548 -0.81 -8.71 13.23
N MET A 549 -0.32 -8.62 14.47
CA MET A 549 -0.68 -7.53 15.39
C MET A 549 -0.26 -6.16 14.83
N ARG A 550 0.95 -6.07 14.30
CA ARG A 550 1.45 -4.83 13.66
C ARG A 550 0.52 -4.38 12.54
N TRP A 551 0.11 -5.29 11.67
CA TRP A 551 -0.86 -5.01 10.61
C TRP A 551 -2.21 -4.59 11.17
N MET A 552 -2.73 -5.26 12.19
CA MET A 552 -4.02 -4.93 12.79
C MET A 552 -4.01 -3.56 13.51
N ILE A 553 -2.93 -3.21 14.22
CA ILE A 553 -2.78 -1.87 14.84
C ILE A 553 -2.85 -0.79 13.76
N SER A 554 -2.22 -1.00 12.62
CA SER A 554 -2.26 -0.03 11.51
C SER A 554 -3.62 0.08 10.81
N ASN A 555 -4.53 -0.88 11.04
CA ASN A 555 -5.92 -0.86 10.54
C ASN A 555 -6.88 -0.08 11.47
N VAL A 556 -6.48 0.18 12.71
CA VAL A 556 -7.36 0.84 13.68
C VAL A 556 -7.53 2.30 13.32
N VAL A 557 -8.78 2.70 13.11
CA VAL A 557 -9.21 4.09 13.03
C VAL A 557 -9.80 4.51 14.35
N CYS A 558 -9.30 5.61 14.91
CA CYS A 558 -9.78 6.15 16.17
C CYS A 558 -11.06 6.96 15.94
N HIS A 559 -12.20 6.43 16.31
CA HIS A 559 -13.45 7.20 16.36
C HIS A 559 -13.52 7.99 17.66
N ARG A 560 -13.68 9.31 17.56
CA ARG A 560 -13.77 10.22 18.70
C ARG A 560 -15.18 10.80 18.79
N ASP A 561 -15.80 10.72 19.96
CA ASP A 561 -17.11 11.35 20.20
C ASP A 561 -16.98 12.81 20.68
N ALA A 562 -18.12 13.50 20.83
CA ALA A 562 -18.18 14.89 21.28
C ALA A 562 -17.66 15.12 22.72
N LYS A 563 -17.49 14.05 23.52
CA LYS A 563 -16.95 14.09 24.88
C LYS A 563 -15.49 13.63 24.95
N ASP A 564 -14.83 13.57 23.81
CA ASP A 564 -13.46 13.10 23.67
C ASP A 564 -13.24 11.63 24.06
N ASN A 565 -14.30 10.82 24.10
CA ASN A 565 -14.12 9.39 24.23
C ASN A 565 -13.68 8.81 22.88
N ILE A 566 -12.82 7.80 22.95
CA ILE A 566 -12.30 7.13 21.75
C ILE A 566 -12.76 5.68 21.70
N TYR A 567 -12.90 5.18 20.45
CA TYR A 567 -13.32 3.81 20.20
C TYR A 567 -12.66 3.27 18.92
N PRO A 568 -12.14 2.02 18.91
CA PRO A 568 -11.49 1.46 17.73
C PRO A 568 -12.53 1.08 16.68
N ARG A 569 -12.30 1.50 15.45
CA ARG A 569 -13.08 1.09 14.27
C ARG A 569 -12.15 0.63 13.16
N LYS A 570 -12.66 -0.20 12.30
CA LYS A 570 -12.04 -0.53 11.00
C LYS A 570 -12.67 0.32 9.91
N GLU A 571 -11.86 0.82 8.99
CA GLU A 571 -12.35 1.64 7.88
C GLU A 571 -13.12 0.81 6.85
N LYS A 572 -12.69 -0.45 6.65
CA LYS A 572 -13.29 -1.41 5.72
C LYS A 572 -13.47 -2.77 6.39
N PRO A 573 -14.43 -3.59 5.94
CA PRO A 573 -14.65 -4.93 6.49
C PRO A 573 -13.41 -5.84 6.41
N GLU A 574 -12.57 -5.65 5.39
CA GLU A 574 -11.34 -6.41 5.16
C GLU A 574 -10.23 -6.05 6.15
N ASN A 575 -10.25 -4.85 6.71
CA ASN A 575 -9.29 -4.38 7.71
C ASN A 575 -9.63 -5.00 9.07
N LYS A 576 -8.86 -5.99 9.50
CA LYS A 576 -9.08 -6.66 10.79
C LYS A 576 -8.43 -5.88 11.92
N ILE A 577 -9.10 -5.86 13.08
CA ILE A 577 -8.66 -5.20 14.31
C ILE A 577 -8.82 -6.09 15.56
N ASP A 578 -9.04 -7.37 15.38
CA ASP A 578 -9.34 -8.33 16.46
C ASP A 578 -8.20 -8.40 17.49
N GLY A 579 -6.95 -8.33 17.05
CA GLY A 579 -5.78 -8.26 17.94
C GLY A 579 -5.79 -7.02 18.85
N PRO A 580 -5.88 -5.79 18.29
CA PRO A 580 -6.07 -4.57 19.08
C PRO A 580 -7.25 -4.62 20.06
N VAL A 581 -8.40 -5.16 19.64
CA VAL A 581 -9.58 -5.32 20.50
C VAL A 581 -9.28 -6.25 21.69
N ALA A 582 -8.67 -7.41 21.43
CA ALA A 582 -8.23 -8.34 22.47
C ALA A 582 -7.22 -7.68 23.44
N ALA A 583 -6.26 -6.91 22.90
CA ALA A 583 -5.27 -6.20 23.73
C ALA A 583 -5.90 -5.10 24.60
N ILE A 584 -6.86 -4.34 24.06
CA ILE A 584 -7.61 -3.32 24.81
C ILE A 584 -8.43 -3.98 25.94
N MET A 585 -9.08 -5.12 25.70
CA MET A 585 -9.82 -5.87 26.73
C MET A 585 -8.88 -6.39 27.84
N ALA A 586 -7.71 -6.95 27.47
CA ALA A 586 -6.72 -7.38 28.44
C ALA A 586 -6.21 -6.22 29.29
N LEU A 587 -5.90 -5.07 28.67
CA LEU A 587 -5.43 -3.89 29.37
C LEU A 587 -6.50 -3.30 30.28
N ALA A 588 -7.77 -3.29 29.85
CA ALA A 588 -8.88 -2.83 30.68
C ALA A 588 -8.96 -3.56 32.04
N ARG A 589 -8.64 -4.86 32.04
CA ARG A 589 -8.58 -5.65 33.27
C ARG A 589 -7.25 -5.48 34.02
N ALA A 590 -6.14 -5.36 33.32
CA ALA A 590 -4.83 -5.15 33.91
C ALA A 590 -4.70 -3.78 34.63
N MET A 591 -5.42 -2.76 34.16
CA MET A 591 -5.45 -1.43 34.80
C MET A 591 -6.11 -1.45 36.20
N VAL A 592 -7.05 -2.35 36.45
CA VAL A 592 -7.72 -2.51 37.76
C VAL A 592 -7.04 -3.55 38.65
N ALA A 593 -6.03 -4.26 38.14
CA ALA A 593 -5.27 -5.23 38.90
C ALA A 593 -4.46 -4.54 40.01
N PRO A 594 -4.53 -5.03 41.27
CA PRO A 594 -3.75 -4.47 42.36
C PRO A 594 -2.24 -4.58 42.05
N ARG A 595 -1.46 -3.71 42.69
CA ARG A 595 0.01 -3.78 42.62
C ARG A 595 0.46 -5.15 43.16
N ILE A 596 1.40 -5.76 42.49
CA ILE A 596 2.08 -6.95 42.99
C ILE A 596 3.09 -6.48 44.02
N ALA A 597 2.76 -6.64 45.32
CA ALA A 597 3.73 -6.42 46.39
C ALA A 597 4.91 -7.39 46.19
N SER A 598 6.12 -6.89 46.24
CA SER A 598 7.31 -7.75 46.20
C SER A 598 7.28 -8.68 47.44
N PRO A 599 7.64 -9.98 47.29
CA PRO A 599 7.77 -10.89 48.45
C PRO A 599 8.72 -10.36 49.51
N TYR A 600 9.62 -9.43 49.16
CA TYR A 600 10.52 -8.76 50.09
C TYR A 600 9.89 -7.60 50.83
N GLU A 601 8.76 -7.04 50.39
CA GLU A 601 8.00 -6.00 51.13
C GLU A 601 7.21 -6.59 52.32
N GLU A 602 6.75 -7.84 52.20
CA GLU A 602 6.00 -8.52 53.28
C GLU A 602 6.94 -9.14 54.36
N ARG A 603 8.18 -9.42 54.05
CA ARG A 603 9.08 -10.15 54.95
C ARG A 603 10.04 -9.29 55.75
N GLY A 604 10.10 -7.98 55.54
CA GLY A 604 11.09 -7.14 56.22
C GLY A 604 12.53 -7.66 56.01
N ILE A 605 13.52 -6.80 55.84
CA ILE A 605 14.92 -7.22 55.80
C ILE A 605 15.26 -7.77 57.19
N LEU A 606 15.39 -9.10 57.30
CA LEU A 606 16.05 -9.72 58.45
C LEU A 606 17.56 -9.44 58.34
N PHE A 607 18.02 -8.46 59.10
CA PHE A 607 19.43 -8.36 59.38
C PHE A 607 19.80 -9.52 60.31
N LEU A 608 20.62 -10.47 59.81
CA LEU A 608 21.34 -11.46 60.62
C LEU A 608 22.65 -10.86 61.14
#